data_d9c66fa958a622b0483455dce9d62b6e
#
_entry.id   d9c66fa958a622b0483455dce9d62b6e
#
_cell.length_a   1.000
_cell.length_b   1.000
_cell.length_c   1.000
_cell.angle_alpha   90.00
_cell.angle_beta   90.00
_cell.angle_gamma   90.00
#
_symmetry.space_group_name_H-M   'P 1'
#
loop_
_entity.id
_entity.type
_entity.pdbx_description
1 polymer ?
#
loop_
_entity_poly.entity_id
_entity_poly.type
_entity_poly.pdbx_seq_one_letter_code
_entity_poly.pdbx_strand_id
1 'polypeptide(L)'
;QKILDNLIDLDGIGGIQIESINVFFASNINTEIVKQFINKLEIKDFKAQNKKGKFSNKTIMFTGGFEKMSRSEAKSLVENNGGKVLGTVSKKLDILVIGNSKPTNKKIANAKQLSIKIIKENEWYKILNL
;
A
#
# COMPACT_ATOMS: atom_id res chain seq x y z
N GLN A 1 3.60 -9.91 23.06
CA GLN A 1 3.03 -8.57 23.07
C GLN A 1 3.80 -7.63 22.12
N LYS A 2 5.13 -7.46 22.28
CA LYS A 2 5.95 -6.58 21.41
C LYS A 2 5.81 -6.81 19.90
N ILE A 3 5.60 -8.06 19.45
CA ILE A 3 5.45 -8.38 18.02
C ILE A 3 4.12 -7.86 17.49
N LEU A 4 3.04 -7.99 18.27
CA LEU A 4 1.71 -7.51 17.90
C LEU A 4 1.62 -5.98 17.90
N ASP A 5 2.31 -5.34 18.84
CA ASP A 5 2.40 -3.87 18.90
C ASP A 5 3.09 -3.30 17.65
N ASN A 6 4.10 -3.99 17.11
CA ASN A 6 4.74 -3.59 15.86
C ASN A 6 3.85 -3.78 14.62
N LEU A 7 2.89 -4.72 14.66
CA LEU A 7 1.96 -4.93 13.53
C LEU A 7 0.94 -3.80 13.39
N ILE A 8 0.55 -3.15 14.50
CA ILE A 8 -0.44 -2.06 14.49
C ILE A 8 0.06 -0.82 13.75
N ASP A 9 1.39 -0.65 13.67
CA ASP A 9 2.02 0.46 12.95
C ASP A 9 2.07 0.23 11.42
N LEU A 10 1.68 -0.95 10.95
CA LEU A 10 1.65 -1.26 9.53
C LEU A 10 0.36 -0.74 8.88
N ASP A 11 0.49 -0.13 7.71
CA ASP A 11 -0.66 0.35 6.93
C ASP A 11 -1.57 -0.83 6.55
N GLY A 12 -2.85 -0.70 6.84
CA GLY A 12 -3.86 -1.74 6.60
C GLY A 12 -4.04 -2.76 7.72
N ILE A 13 -3.27 -2.70 8.82
CA ILE A 13 -3.47 -3.52 10.00
C ILE A 13 -4.04 -2.67 11.13
N GLY A 14 -5.25 -3.00 11.57
CA GLY A 14 -5.93 -2.32 12.68
C GLY A 14 -6.21 -3.26 13.85
N GLY A 15 -6.85 -2.73 14.89
CA GLY A 15 -7.15 -3.47 16.11
C GLY A 15 -7.95 -4.76 15.89
N ILE A 16 -8.88 -4.78 14.92
CA ILE A 16 -9.69 -5.96 14.59
C ILE A 16 -8.82 -7.10 14.06
N GLN A 17 -7.85 -6.80 13.19
CA GLN A 17 -6.93 -7.81 12.66
C GLN A 17 -6.03 -8.38 13.75
N ILE A 18 -5.55 -7.51 14.66
CA ILE A 18 -4.74 -7.92 15.81
C ILE A 18 -5.53 -8.83 16.74
N GLU A 19 -6.78 -8.47 17.05
CA GLU A 19 -7.67 -9.27 17.88
C GLU A 19 -7.93 -10.64 17.24
N SER A 20 -8.19 -10.70 15.92
CA SER A 20 -8.37 -11.94 15.19
C SER A 20 -7.15 -12.86 15.26
N ILE A 21 -5.94 -12.30 15.16
CA ILE A 21 -4.68 -13.05 15.33
C ILE A 21 -4.56 -13.59 16.76
N ASN A 22 -4.87 -12.78 17.77
CA ASN A 22 -4.83 -13.20 19.17
C ASN A 22 -5.79 -14.35 19.45
N VAL A 23 -7.03 -14.23 18.98
CA VAL A 23 -8.07 -15.28 19.14
C VAL A 23 -7.64 -16.56 18.44
N PHE A 24 -7.09 -16.47 17.23
CA PHE A 24 -6.60 -17.64 16.49
C PHE A 24 -5.52 -18.41 17.27
N PHE A 25 -4.50 -17.70 17.79
CA PHE A 25 -3.38 -18.32 18.50
C PHE A 25 -3.68 -18.65 19.97
N ALA A 26 -4.79 -18.17 20.53
CA ALA A 26 -5.28 -18.62 21.83
C ALA A 26 -5.81 -20.05 21.81
N SER A 27 -6.14 -20.57 20.63
CA SER A 27 -6.58 -21.97 20.45
C SER A 27 -5.37 -22.91 20.38
N ASN A 28 -5.31 -23.87 21.28
CA ASN A 28 -4.27 -24.90 21.27
C ASN A 28 -4.30 -25.73 19.97
N ILE A 29 -5.49 -26.00 19.42
CA ILE A 29 -5.63 -26.76 18.18
C ILE A 29 -4.99 -26.01 17.03
N ASN A 30 -5.27 -24.71 16.90
CA ASN A 30 -4.68 -23.89 15.85
C ASN A 30 -3.16 -23.78 15.99
N THR A 31 -2.68 -23.64 17.22
CA THR A 31 -1.24 -23.56 17.51
C THR A 31 -0.52 -24.86 17.12
N GLU A 32 -1.11 -26.01 17.39
CA GLU A 32 -0.54 -27.31 17.00
C GLU A 32 -0.55 -27.50 15.47
N ILE A 33 -1.60 -27.08 14.79
CA ILE A 33 -1.66 -27.11 13.32
C ILE A 33 -0.56 -26.23 12.73
N VAL A 34 -0.38 -25.02 13.23
CA VAL A 34 0.68 -24.09 12.76
C VAL A 34 2.06 -24.68 12.98
N LYS A 35 2.34 -25.30 14.14
CA LYS A 35 3.60 -26.00 14.41
C LYS A 35 3.88 -27.13 13.42
N GLN A 36 2.86 -27.92 13.09
CA GLN A 36 2.99 -28.98 12.09
C GLN A 36 3.31 -28.43 10.70
N PHE A 37 2.68 -27.31 10.30
CA PHE A 37 3.01 -26.62 9.04
C PHE A 37 4.44 -26.11 9.01
N ILE A 38 4.90 -25.42 10.06
CA ILE A 38 6.26 -24.90 10.16
C ILE A 38 7.30 -26.01 10.03
N ASN A 39 7.02 -27.20 10.61
CA ASN A 39 7.93 -28.34 10.52
C ASN A 39 7.94 -29.03 9.15
N LYS A 40 6.88 -28.87 8.35
CA LYS A 40 6.74 -29.51 7.03
C LYS A 40 7.05 -28.59 5.86
N LEU A 41 6.99 -27.28 6.07
CA LEU A 41 7.15 -26.27 5.03
C LEU A 41 8.42 -25.45 5.28
N GLU A 42 9.18 -25.22 4.22
CA GLU A 42 10.26 -24.24 4.24
C GLU A 42 9.65 -22.84 4.04
N ILE A 43 9.48 -22.09 5.13
CA ILE A 43 8.98 -20.72 5.08
C ILE A 43 10.15 -19.81 4.74
N LYS A 44 10.12 -19.24 3.53
CA LYS A 44 11.12 -18.28 3.08
C LYS A 44 10.68 -16.86 3.41
N ASP A 45 11.58 -16.08 3.94
CA ASP A 45 11.33 -14.66 4.15
C ASP A 45 11.03 -13.96 2.82
N PHE A 46 9.96 -13.16 2.80
CA PHE A 46 9.68 -12.30 1.67
C PHE A 46 10.74 -11.20 1.60
N LYS A 47 11.70 -11.37 0.70
CA LYS A 47 12.64 -10.28 0.37
C LYS A 47 11.90 -9.30 -0.53
N ALA A 48 11.45 -8.17 0.03
CA ALA A 48 11.00 -7.06 -0.77
C ALA A 48 12.12 -6.72 -1.77
N GLN A 49 11.88 -6.97 -3.05
CA GLN A 49 12.83 -6.55 -4.07
C GLN A 49 12.84 -5.03 -4.04
N ASN A 50 13.96 -4.44 -3.61
CA ASN A 50 14.23 -3.02 -3.79
C ASN A 50 14.36 -2.77 -5.29
N LYS A 51 13.23 -2.72 -5.99
CA LYS A 51 13.21 -2.38 -7.40
C LYS A 51 13.59 -0.91 -7.52
N LYS A 52 14.83 -0.65 -7.92
CA LYS A 52 15.25 0.69 -8.30
C LYS A 52 14.53 1.06 -9.60
N GLY A 53 13.76 2.13 -9.58
CA GLY A 53 12.98 2.58 -10.73
C GLY A 53 12.58 4.05 -10.59
N LYS A 54 11.77 4.55 -11.51
CA LYS A 54 11.32 5.96 -11.58
C LYS A 54 10.66 6.47 -10.29
N PHE A 55 10.09 5.57 -9.48
CA PHE A 55 9.37 5.91 -8.25
C PHE A 55 10.09 5.45 -6.98
N SER A 56 11.38 5.12 -7.06
CA SER A 56 12.17 4.71 -5.89
C SER A 56 12.04 5.73 -4.75
N ASN A 57 11.70 5.24 -3.57
CA ASN A 57 11.48 6.06 -2.37
C ASN A 57 10.35 7.11 -2.50
N LYS A 58 9.43 6.94 -3.46
CA LYS A 58 8.26 7.80 -3.60
C LYS A 58 7.00 7.10 -3.14
N THR A 59 6.15 7.87 -2.48
CA THR A 59 4.82 7.44 -2.07
C THR A 59 3.78 8.13 -2.96
N ILE A 60 2.90 7.33 -3.55
CA ILE A 60 1.93 7.80 -4.54
C ILE A 60 0.53 7.39 -4.11
N MET A 61 -0.43 8.24 -4.34
CA MET A 61 -1.84 7.95 -4.14
C MET A 61 -2.63 8.28 -5.40
N PHE A 62 -3.65 7.49 -5.65
CA PHE A 62 -4.56 7.67 -6.77
C PHE A 62 -5.95 8.08 -6.29
N THR A 63 -6.57 9.07 -6.96
CA THR A 63 -7.97 9.46 -6.76
C THR A 63 -8.67 9.65 -8.10
N GLY A 64 -9.91 9.22 -8.19
CA GLY A 64 -10.64 9.15 -9.47
C GLY A 64 -10.34 7.89 -10.27
N GLY A 65 -11.05 7.70 -11.38
CA GLY A 65 -10.82 6.62 -12.34
C GLY A 65 -9.89 7.07 -13.46
N PHE A 66 -9.13 6.14 -14.00
CA PHE A 66 -8.23 6.34 -15.13
C PHE A 66 -8.87 5.79 -16.40
N GLU A 67 -8.58 6.42 -17.54
CA GLU A 67 -9.13 6.02 -18.85
C GLU A 67 -8.37 4.83 -19.45
N LYS A 68 -7.02 4.84 -19.37
CA LYS A 68 -6.16 3.87 -20.06
C LYS A 68 -5.70 2.70 -19.19
N MET A 69 -5.95 2.73 -17.88
CA MET A 69 -5.54 1.66 -16.98
C MET A 69 -6.45 1.57 -15.75
N SER A 70 -6.51 0.41 -15.14
CA SER A 70 -7.14 0.20 -13.83
C SER A 70 -6.28 0.73 -12.70
N ARG A 71 -6.87 0.94 -11.51
CA ARG A 71 -6.11 1.30 -10.30
C ARG A 71 -5.13 0.22 -9.88
N SER A 72 -5.46 -1.04 -10.09
CA SER A 72 -4.59 -2.16 -9.79
C SER A 72 -3.35 -2.18 -10.68
N GLU A 73 -3.52 -1.89 -11.97
CA GLU A 73 -2.40 -1.73 -12.90
C GLU A 73 -1.52 -0.54 -12.53
N ALA A 74 -2.12 0.63 -12.25
CA ALA A 74 -1.38 1.80 -11.78
C ALA A 74 -0.57 1.53 -10.50
N LYS A 75 -1.17 0.81 -9.54
CA LYS A 75 -0.49 0.37 -8.32
C LYS A 75 0.69 -0.54 -8.63
N SER A 76 0.48 -1.57 -9.43
CA SER A 76 1.54 -2.50 -9.84
C SER A 76 2.69 -1.81 -10.55
N LEU A 77 2.41 -0.81 -11.41
CA LEU A 77 3.42 -0.01 -12.09
C LEU A 77 4.27 0.80 -11.10
N VAL A 78 3.66 1.41 -10.09
CA VAL A 78 4.40 2.12 -9.03
C VAL A 78 5.29 1.16 -8.27
N GLU A 79 4.75 0.06 -7.78
CA GLU A 79 5.47 -0.94 -6.97
C GLU A 79 6.60 -1.60 -7.76
N ASN A 80 6.37 -1.91 -9.04
CA ASN A 80 7.38 -2.46 -9.94
C ASN A 80 8.52 -1.47 -10.24
N ASN A 81 8.28 -0.17 -10.06
CA ASN A 81 9.28 0.89 -10.21
C ASN A 81 9.80 1.42 -8.88
N GLY A 82 9.68 0.65 -7.80
CA GLY A 82 10.28 0.93 -6.50
C GLY A 82 9.53 1.94 -5.63
N GLY A 83 8.32 2.36 -6.03
CA GLY A 83 7.46 3.23 -5.25
C GLY A 83 6.52 2.47 -4.33
N LYS A 84 5.81 3.20 -3.48
CA LYS A 84 4.78 2.69 -2.57
C LYS A 84 3.46 3.41 -2.83
N VAL A 85 2.34 2.67 -2.83
CA VAL A 85 1.00 3.27 -2.97
C VAL A 85 0.34 3.37 -1.61
N LEU A 86 -0.17 4.57 -1.29
CA LEU A 86 -0.90 4.85 -0.06
C LEU A 86 -2.41 4.96 -0.32
N GLY A 87 -3.21 4.56 0.66
CA GLY A 87 -4.69 4.66 0.61
C GLY A 87 -5.23 6.01 1.11
N THR A 88 -4.44 6.75 1.88
CA THR A 88 -4.85 8.00 2.54
C THR A 88 -3.90 9.14 2.25
N VAL A 89 -4.43 10.38 2.30
CA VAL A 89 -3.62 11.60 2.19
C VAL A 89 -3.00 11.90 3.55
N SER A 90 -1.68 11.90 3.62
CA SER A 90 -0.91 12.20 4.83
C SER A 90 0.38 12.94 4.48
N LYS A 91 1.09 13.45 5.49
CA LYS A 91 2.41 14.11 5.30
C LYS A 91 3.47 13.19 4.67
N LYS A 92 3.23 11.85 4.66
CA LYS A 92 4.12 10.87 4.05
C LYS A 92 3.87 10.69 2.54
N LEU A 93 2.84 11.35 2.00
CA LEU A 93 2.50 11.25 0.58
C LEU A 93 3.30 12.26 -0.24
N ASP A 94 4.02 11.78 -1.25
CA ASP A 94 4.79 12.64 -2.16
C ASP A 94 3.95 13.15 -3.33
N ILE A 95 3.12 12.27 -3.92
CA ILE A 95 2.39 12.59 -5.15
C ILE A 95 0.94 12.09 -5.06
N LEU A 96 -0.01 12.98 -5.33
CA LEU A 96 -1.40 12.62 -5.59
C LEU A 96 -1.68 12.67 -7.08
N VAL A 97 -2.05 11.55 -7.67
CA VAL A 97 -2.45 11.45 -9.09
C VAL A 97 -3.97 11.52 -9.19
N ILE A 98 -4.47 12.46 -10.00
CA ILE A 98 -5.90 12.66 -10.23
C ILE A 98 -6.28 12.07 -11.58
N GLY A 99 -7.12 11.03 -11.56
CA GLY A 99 -7.76 10.50 -12.76
C GLY A 99 -8.94 11.38 -13.24
N ASN A 100 -9.29 11.23 -14.49
CA ASN A 100 -10.31 12.07 -15.14
C ASN A 100 -11.74 11.78 -14.66
N SER A 101 -12.01 10.59 -14.10
CA SER A 101 -13.35 10.19 -13.68
C SER A 101 -13.53 10.29 -12.17
N LYS A 102 -14.49 11.10 -11.73
CA LYS A 102 -14.97 11.23 -10.34
C LYS A 102 -13.87 11.30 -9.26
N PRO A 103 -12.92 12.24 -9.33
CA PRO A 103 -11.93 12.39 -8.27
C PRO A 103 -12.59 12.87 -6.96
N THR A 104 -12.04 12.49 -5.82
CA THR A 104 -12.55 12.87 -4.50
C THR A 104 -12.04 14.26 -4.11
N ASN A 105 -12.89 15.28 -4.14
CA ASN A 105 -12.54 16.66 -3.84
C ASN A 105 -11.90 16.83 -2.45
N LYS A 106 -12.37 16.09 -1.44
CA LYS A 106 -11.79 16.11 -0.08
C LYS A 106 -10.32 15.68 -0.08
N LYS A 107 -9.96 14.66 -0.86
CA LYS A 107 -8.56 14.20 -0.99
C LYS A 107 -7.69 15.24 -1.68
N ILE A 108 -8.20 15.90 -2.70
CA ILE A 108 -7.51 16.98 -3.42
C ILE A 108 -7.29 18.18 -2.48
N ALA A 109 -8.32 18.60 -1.73
CA ALA A 109 -8.22 19.69 -0.77
C ALA A 109 -7.17 19.40 0.31
N ASN A 110 -7.20 18.20 0.91
CA ASN A 110 -6.22 17.78 1.90
C ASN A 110 -4.77 17.75 1.34
N ALA A 111 -4.61 17.27 0.10
CA ALA A 111 -3.29 17.25 -0.53
C ALA A 111 -2.75 18.68 -0.78
N LYS A 112 -3.60 19.61 -1.20
CA LYS A 112 -3.25 21.04 -1.34
C LYS A 112 -2.85 21.63 0.00
N GLN A 113 -3.61 21.37 1.06
CA GLN A 113 -3.33 21.87 2.41
C GLN A 113 -1.98 21.36 2.94
N LEU A 114 -1.59 20.15 2.59
CA LEU A 114 -0.31 19.55 2.97
C LEU A 114 0.82 19.83 1.99
N SER A 115 0.60 20.70 0.98
CA SER A 115 1.56 21.03 -0.08
C SER A 115 2.09 19.80 -0.84
N ILE A 116 1.28 18.76 -0.97
CA ILE A 116 1.63 17.55 -1.70
C ILE A 116 1.56 17.82 -3.20
N LYS A 117 2.52 17.29 -3.95
CA LYS A 117 2.54 17.41 -5.41
C LYS A 117 1.31 16.72 -6.02
N ILE A 118 0.52 17.49 -6.78
CA ILE A 118 -0.66 16.97 -7.47
C ILE A 118 -0.36 16.94 -8.96
N ILE A 119 -0.60 15.80 -9.60
CA ILE A 119 -0.48 15.62 -11.05
C ILE A 119 -1.78 15.06 -11.62
N LYS A 120 -2.08 15.42 -12.87
CA LYS A 120 -3.23 14.89 -13.61
C LYS A 120 -2.87 13.60 -14.34
N GLU A 121 -3.90 12.87 -14.77
CA GLU A 121 -3.77 11.61 -15.50
C GLU A 121 -2.85 11.71 -16.72
N ASN A 122 -2.95 12.77 -17.51
CA ASN A 122 -2.08 12.96 -18.67
C ASN A 122 -0.60 13.13 -18.32
N GLU A 123 -0.30 13.80 -17.20
CA GLU A 123 1.08 13.94 -16.71
C GLU A 123 1.59 12.60 -16.17
N TRP A 124 0.70 11.82 -15.55
CA TRP A 124 1.01 10.48 -15.09
C TRP A 124 1.45 9.57 -16.23
N TYR A 125 0.68 9.54 -17.34
CA TYR A 125 1.06 8.76 -18.53
C TYR A 125 2.38 9.21 -19.14
N LYS A 126 2.66 10.51 -19.20
CA LYS A 126 3.96 11.03 -19.67
C LYS A 126 5.12 10.54 -18.80
N ILE A 127 4.96 10.49 -17.49
CA ILE A 127 5.99 9.94 -16.57
C ILE A 127 6.24 8.46 -16.85
N LEU A 128 5.22 7.71 -17.20
CA LEU A 128 5.30 6.30 -17.54
C LEU A 128 5.83 6.04 -18.95
N ASN A 129 5.89 7.05 -19.82
CA ASN A 129 6.15 6.95 -21.27
C ASN A 129 5.06 6.14 -22.01
N LEU A 130 3.78 6.33 -21.62
CA LEU A 130 2.59 5.74 -22.23
C LEU A 130 1.80 6.77 -23.04
#